data_dee69bb6b1092aa9126b95b66e4f1344
#
_entry.id   dee69bb6b1092aa9126b95b66e4f1344
#
_cell.length_a   1.000
_cell.length_b   1.000
_cell.length_c   1.000
_cell.angle_alpha   90.00
_cell.angle_beta   90.00
_cell.angle_gamma   90.00
#
_symmetry.space_group_name_H-M   'P 1'
#
loop_
_entity.id
_entity.type
_entity.pdbx_description
1 polymer ?
#
loop_
_entity_poly.entity_id
_entity_poly.type
_entity_poly.pdbx_seq_one_letter_code
_entity_poly.pdbx_strand_id
1 'polypeptide(L)'
;MSSSSREAGTAPALPVPGPEPDAAPPGGSGLRGASAPSVAELRRRVLRLAGPICAALVVGALAQLVVAALLGHMGDDALYVRSLFIPVTFLVLAVQEGLDVSTQVGFARLRGARGRDDVPSSATTALLGRFVAAGGAVLGAVALLVVLAAPALATVLSVPDPLVAEFVAFARWTVLASVLSVPTAVAAAALRGWGRTGASATVALLVAGLQVLVVWLVGLVGGFGVLAVPVAIAGSTLVGAGVAWSLLVRAGLLPSPGRRMRGAARPGAADHRGVDVRAILLGVGLPVGLSYLLLTVTNLVMVSVLGPSGTDVVAGFGGAATVQTLVVVPAIGLAAAVSIVMNQQWGAGALGLLPRTFRAGTVVVAGTYVVVGALVLAAAPLLAGQLSADPEVAAQAALYLRVVGPSYAGVGLVLYLVTLLEQLGYGRVAVTLNVLYHAVSLGVGGALARAGGGPTALYATIAVANVVGLAVLLPVAVRLVRRRAGGGRARQVAS
;
A
#
# COMPACT_ATOMS: atom_id res chain seq x y z
N MET A 1 -18.55 65.08 -75.62
CA MET A 1 -17.90 65.56 -74.46
C MET A 1 -17.39 64.29 -73.73
N SER A 2 -16.12 64.19 -73.79
CA SER A 2 -15.29 63.01 -73.66
C SER A 2 -15.17 62.50 -72.26
N SER A 3 -15.41 61.18 -72.06
CA SER A 3 -15.04 60.42 -70.90
C SER A 3 -13.85 59.53 -71.18
N SER A 4 -12.76 59.78 -70.51
CA SER A 4 -11.52 59.00 -70.64
C SER A 4 -11.55 57.86 -69.60
N SER A 5 -11.61 56.65 -70.07
CA SER A 5 -11.40 55.43 -69.31
C SER A 5 -9.90 55.24 -69.06
N ARG A 6 -9.53 55.13 -67.78
CA ARG A 6 -8.20 54.65 -67.32
C ARG A 6 -8.20 53.15 -67.13
N GLU A 7 -7.41 52.46 -67.90
CA GLU A 7 -7.04 51.09 -67.77
C GLU A 7 -6.21 50.90 -66.46
N ALA A 8 -6.67 50.01 -65.57
CA ALA A 8 -5.94 49.57 -64.39
C ALA A 8 -5.07 48.36 -64.77
N GLY A 9 -3.76 48.56 -64.74
CA GLY A 9 -2.79 47.49 -64.97
C GLY A 9 -2.80 46.45 -63.86
N THR A 10 -2.96 45.23 -64.28
CA THR A 10 -2.83 44.02 -63.43
C THR A 10 -1.36 43.77 -63.09
N ALA A 11 -1.02 43.87 -61.80
CA ALA A 11 0.29 43.45 -61.29
C ALA A 11 0.37 41.92 -61.28
N PRO A 12 1.53 41.29 -61.53
CA PRO A 12 1.68 39.85 -61.50
C PRO A 12 1.62 39.33 -60.08
N ALA A 13 0.81 38.27 -59.87
CA ALA A 13 0.68 37.56 -58.60
C ALA A 13 2.00 36.85 -58.23
N LEU A 14 2.49 37.13 -57.03
CA LEU A 14 3.60 36.39 -56.41
C LEU A 14 3.20 34.94 -56.19
N PRO A 15 4.09 33.94 -56.37
CA PRO A 15 3.78 32.53 -56.11
C PRO A 15 3.53 32.30 -54.61
N VAL A 16 2.39 31.72 -54.30
CA VAL A 16 2.05 31.21 -52.95
C VAL A 16 2.99 30.07 -52.61
N PRO A 17 3.74 30.12 -51.49
CA PRO A 17 4.55 28.99 -51.07
C PRO A 17 3.60 27.83 -50.78
N GLY A 18 3.87 26.66 -51.35
CA GLY A 18 3.18 25.42 -51.07
C GLY A 18 3.36 25.02 -49.60
N PRO A 19 2.45 24.19 -49.04
CA PRO A 19 2.57 23.76 -47.66
C PRO A 19 3.91 23.04 -47.47
N GLU A 20 4.73 23.54 -46.54
CA GLU A 20 5.90 22.81 -46.06
C GLU A 20 5.45 21.43 -45.55
N PRO A 21 6.17 20.34 -45.89
CA PRO A 21 5.86 19.04 -45.33
C PRO A 21 5.97 19.14 -43.82
N ASP A 22 4.87 18.76 -43.14
CA ASP A 22 4.77 18.72 -41.70
C ASP A 22 6.07 18.14 -41.08
N ALA A 23 6.80 18.98 -40.35
CA ALA A 23 7.93 18.54 -39.57
C ALA A 23 7.41 17.49 -38.57
N ALA A 24 7.82 16.25 -38.78
CA ALA A 24 7.51 15.17 -37.89
C ALA A 24 7.82 15.59 -36.43
N PRO A 25 6.92 15.37 -35.47
CA PRO A 25 7.19 15.76 -34.10
C PRO A 25 8.51 15.14 -33.63
N PRO A 26 9.33 15.84 -32.84
CA PRO A 26 10.64 15.35 -32.42
C PRO A 26 10.43 14.01 -31.69
N GLY A 27 10.67 12.95 -32.44
CA GLY A 27 10.47 11.59 -32.02
C GLY A 27 11.39 11.31 -30.84
N GLY A 28 10.85 10.73 -29.80
CA GLY A 28 11.55 10.23 -28.62
C GLY A 28 12.70 9.29 -28.99
N SER A 29 13.86 9.88 -29.32
CA SER A 29 15.07 9.17 -29.74
C SER A 29 15.88 8.58 -28.59
N GLY A 30 15.39 8.68 -27.35
CA GLY A 30 16.13 8.24 -26.15
C GLY A 30 16.07 6.74 -25.84
N LEU A 31 15.16 5.94 -26.44
CA LEU A 31 15.01 4.52 -26.08
C LEU A 31 15.12 3.54 -27.25
N ARG A 32 15.38 3.99 -28.47
CA ARG A 32 15.46 3.10 -29.65
C ARG A 32 16.76 2.30 -29.77
N GLY A 33 17.76 2.56 -28.90
CA GLY A 33 19.03 1.83 -28.88
C GLY A 33 19.29 0.95 -27.68
N ALA A 34 18.47 1.02 -26.61
CA ALA A 34 18.66 0.18 -25.44
C ALA A 34 17.94 -1.17 -25.65
N SER A 35 18.68 -2.27 -25.65
CA SER A 35 18.11 -3.62 -25.67
C SER A 35 17.11 -3.78 -24.54
N ALA A 36 15.96 -4.45 -24.79
CA ALA A 36 14.96 -4.70 -23.77
C ALA A 36 15.61 -5.40 -22.55
N PRO A 37 15.33 -4.93 -21.31
CA PRO A 37 15.99 -5.47 -20.13
C PRO A 37 15.78 -6.98 -20.02
N SER A 38 16.83 -7.70 -19.68
CA SER A 38 16.79 -9.13 -19.49
C SER A 38 15.93 -9.51 -18.28
N VAL A 39 15.42 -10.74 -18.24
CA VAL A 39 14.64 -11.24 -17.10
C VAL A 39 15.47 -11.20 -15.81
N ALA A 40 16.77 -11.47 -15.90
CA ALA A 40 17.69 -11.40 -14.76
C ALA A 40 17.84 -9.98 -14.20
N GLU A 41 17.95 -8.98 -15.08
CA GLU A 41 17.99 -7.57 -14.68
C GLU A 41 16.68 -7.13 -14.00
N LEU A 42 15.52 -7.55 -14.54
CA LEU A 42 14.23 -7.27 -13.94
C LEU A 42 14.11 -7.91 -12.54
N ARG A 43 14.53 -9.15 -12.36
CA ARG A 43 14.54 -9.82 -11.04
C ARG A 43 15.46 -9.08 -10.07
N ARG A 44 16.68 -8.72 -10.47
CA ARG A 44 17.62 -7.97 -9.63
C ARG A 44 17.04 -6.60 -9.24
N ARG A 45 16.39 -5.92 -10.19
CA ARG A 45 15.72 -4.63 -9.93
C ARG A 45 14.58 -4.77 -8.93
N VAL A 46 13.72 -5.79 -9.08
CA VAL A 46 12.63 -6.08 -8.13
C VAL A 46 13.18 -6.35 -6.74
N LEU A 47 14.16 -7.25 -6.60
CA LEU A 47 14.77 -7.57 -5.30
C LEU A 47 15.43 -6.36 -4.63
N ARG A 48 16.12 -5.51 -5.38
CA ARG A 48 16.73 -4.28 -4.86
C ARG A 48 15.67 -3.30 -4.33
N LEU A 49 14.50 -3.22 -4.95
CA LEU A 49 13.41 -2.38 -4.48
C LEU A 49 12.66 -3.02 -3.31
N ALA A 50 12.47 -4.33 -3.36
CA ALA A 50 11.72 -5.08 -2.34
C ALA A 50 12.42 -5.13 -0.99
N GLY A 51 13.75 -5.32 -0.97
CA GLY A 51 14.49 -5.48 0.28
C GLY A 51 14.23 -4.37 1.31
N PRO A 52 14.45 -3.08 0.97
CA PRO A 52 14.15 -1.99 1.90
C PRO A 52 12.68 -1.88 2.27
N ILE A 53 11.75 -2.17 1.34
CA ILE A 53 10.30 -2.12 1.62
C ILE A 53 9.93 -3.21 2.63
N CYS A 54 10.34 -4.46 2.38
CA CYS A 54 10.05 -5.58 3.27
C CYS A 54 10.66 -5.35 4.66
N ALA A 55 11.92 -4.86 4.73
CA ALA A 55 12.57 -4.54 6.00
C ALA A 55 11.79 -3.48 6.78
N ALA A 56 11.34 -2.40 6.13
CA ALA A 56 10.56 -1.36 6.78
C ALA A 56 9.21 -1.87 7.29
N LEU A 57 8.52 -2.72 6.52
CA LEU A 57 7.24 -3.31 6.92
C LEU A 57 7.41 -4.27 8.11
N VAL A 58 8.43 -5.12 8.11
CA VAL A 58 8.73 -6.04 9.22
C VAL A 58 9.06 -5.25 10.49
N VAL A 59 9.94 -4.25 10.40
CA VAL A 59 10.29 -3.43 11.58
C VAL A 59 9.09 -2.63 12.07
N GLY A 60 8.24 -2.12 11.17
CA GLY A 60 6.99 -1.47 11.54
C GLY A 60 6.05 -2.39 12.32
N ALA A 61 5.88 -3.64 11.87
CA ALA A 61 5.08 -4.64 12.57
C ALA A 61 5.67 -4.98 13.96
N LEU A 62 6.97 -5.18 14.03
CA LEU A 62 7.66 -5.43 15.32
C LEU A 62 7.53 -4.23 16.27
N ALA A 63 7.64 -3.00 15.78
CA ALA A 63 7.46 -1.80 16.59
C ALA A 63 6.04 -1.74 17.21
N GLN A 64 5.00 -2.14 16.46
CA GLN A 64 3.64 -2.21 17.01
C GLN A 64 3.48 -3.27 18.11
N LEU A 65 4.18 -4.40 17.99
CA LEU A 65 4.23 -5.41 19.06
C LEU A 65 4.94 -4.87 20.31
N VAL A 66 6.06 -4.17 20.14
CA VAL A 66 6.79 -3.54 21.26
C VAL A 66 5.93 -2.46 21.93
N VAL A 67 5.23 -1.62 21.16
CA VAL A 67 4.29 -0.62 21.71
C VAL A 67 3.17 -1.32 22.50
N ALA A 68 2.63 -2.44 22.02
CA ALA A 68 1.62 -3.20 22.75
C ALA A 68 2.17 -3.76 24.07
N ALA A 69 3.38 -4.32 24.06
CA ALA A 69 4.05 -4.82 25.26
C ALA A 69 4.31 -3.70 26.27
N LEU A 70 4.79 -2.52 25.80
CA LEU A 70 5.01 -1.36 26.68
C LEU A 70 3.71 -0.92 27.36
N LEU A 71 2.58 -0.90 26.64
CA LEU A 71 1.28 -0.55 27.22
C LEU A 71 0.83 -1.58 28.26
N GLY A 72 1.09 -2.87 28.04
CA GLY A 72 0.84 -3.90 29.05
C GLY A 72 1.64 -3.72 30.35
N HIS A 73 2.82 -3.10 30.30
CA HIS A 73 3.61 -2.75 31.49
C HIS A 73 3.12 -1.45 32.17
N MET A 74 2.30 -0.63 31.50
CA MET A 74 1.70 0.58 32.10
C MET A 74 0.44 0.30 32.91
N GLY A 75 -0.09 -0.93 32.84
CA GLY A 75 -1.30 -1.37 33.52
C GLY A 75 -2.34 -1.93 32.55
N ASP A 76 -3.24 -2.75 33.11
CA ASP A 76 -4.29 -3.44 32.34
C ASP A 76 -5.24 -2.44 31.65
N ASP A 77 -5.51 -1.31 32.28
CA ASP A 77 -6.41 -0.25 31.77
C ASP A 77 -5.89 0.33 30.47
N ALA A 78 -4.59 0.62 30.37
CA ALA A 78 -3.98 1.20 29.18
C ALA A 78 -4.07 0.23 27.98
N LEU A 79 -3.83 -1.05 28.21
CA LEU A 79 -3.95 -2.08 27.19
C LEU A 79 -5.42 -2.30 26.79
N TYR A 80 -6.33 -2.26 27.78
CA TYR A 80 -7.76 -2.40 27.57
C TYR A 80 -8.32 -1.27 26.70
N VAL A 81 -8.06 -0.01 27.06
CA VAL A 81 -8.48 1.17 26.29
C VAL A 81 -7.98 1.11 24.84
N ARG A 82 -6.70 0.73 24.64
CA ARG A 82 -6.16 0.54 23.29
C ARG A 82 -6.88 -0.57 22.54
N SER A 83 -7.20 -1.68 23.21
CA SER A 83 -7.84 -2.84 22.59
C SER A 83 -9.24 -2.52 22.09
N LEU A 84 -10.01 -1.74 22.83
CA LEU A 84 -11.34 -1.28 22.42
C LEU A 84 -11.28 -0.37 21.18
N PHE A 85 -10.17 0.31 20.95
CA PHE A 85 -9.98 1.20 19.80
C PHE A 85 -9.51 0.47 18.53
N ILE A 86 -9.19 -0.82 18.58
CA ILE A 86 -8.68 -1.60 17.44
C ILE A 86 -9.54 -1.46 16.17
N PRO A 87 -10.89 -1.54 16.20
CA PRO A 87 -11.70 -1.40 14.99
C PRO A 87 -11.51 -0.05 14.28
N VAL A 88 -11.39 1.03 15.06
CA VAL A 88 -11.14 2.37 14.52
C VAL A 88 -9.72 2.48 13.96
N THR A 89 -8.74 1.85 14.62
CA THR A 89 -7.36 1.77 14.11
C THR A 89 -7.31 1.13 12.74
N PHE A 90 -8.06 0.06 12.51
CA PHE A 90 -8.11 -0.60 11.19
C PHE A 90 -8.80 0.26 10.13
N LEU A 91 -9.82 1.04 10.49
CA LEU A 91 -10.44 1.99 9.57
C LEU A 91 -9.43 3.08 9.15
N VAL A 92 -8.70 3.65 10.10
CA VAL A 92 -7.63 4.63 9.85
C VAL A 92 -6.54 4.01 8.98
N LEU A 93 -6.09 2.79 9.29
CA LEU A 93 -5.09 2.05 8.53
C LEU A 93 -5.53 1.81 7.08
N ALA A 94 -6.79 1.41 6.86
CA ALA A 94 -7.33 1.19 5.52
C ALA A 94 -7.26 2.45 4.65
N VAL A 95 -7.58 3.62 5.22
CA VAL A 95 -7.48 4.91 4.53
C VAL A 95 -6.02 5.28 4.27
N GLN A 96 -5.14 5.09 5.25
CA GLN A 96 -3.71 5.39 5.12
C GLN A 96 -3.06 4.52 4.06
N GLU A 97 -3.31 3.21 4.03
CA GLU A 97 -2.77 2.29 3.04
C GLU A 97 -3.28 2.59 1.63
N GLY A 98 -4.59 2.92 1.49
CA GLY A 98 -5.15 3.35 0.22
C GLY A 98 -4.48 4.61 -0.32
N LEU A 99 -4.21 5.60 0.54
CA LEU A 99 -3.49 6.83 0.19
C LEU A 99 -2.03 6.55 -0.17
N ASP A 100 -1.35 5.74 0.63
CA ASP A 100 0.05 5.39 0.49
C ASP A 100 0.34 4.70 -0.86
N VAL A 101 -0.45 3.66 -1.16
CA VAL A 101 -0.34 2.92 -2.42
C VAL A 101 -0.72 3.80 -3.61
N SER A 102 -1.77 4.63 -3.51
CA SER A 102 -2.17 5.57 -4.55
C SER A 102 -1.07 6.57 -4.88
N THR A 103 -0.43 7.12 -3.86
CA THR A 103 0.69 8.04 -4.01
C THR A 103 1.88 7.36 -4.68
N GLN A 104 2.25 6.16 -4.22
CA GLN A 104 3.31 5.36 -4.82
C GLN A 104 3.07 5.12 -6.32
N VAL A 105 1.85 4.71 -6.70
CA VAL A 105 1.47 4.48 -8.10
C VAL A 105 1.51 5.77 -8.91
N GLY A 106 1.00 6.88 -8.36
CA GLY A 106 1.01 8.18 -9.02
C GLY A 106 2.42 8.65 -9.34
N PHE A 107 3.34 8.59 -8.38
CA PHE A 107 4.74 8.97 -8.58
C PHE A 107 5.51 7.99 -9.48
N ALA A 108 5.19 6.70 -9.44
CA ALA A 108 5.78 5.72 -10.35
C ALA A 108 5.38 6.00 -11.81
N ARG A 109 4.11 6.31 -12.07
CA ARG A 109 3.63 6.69 -13.42
C ARG A 109 4.23 8.01 -13.89
N LEU A 110 4.29 9.02 -13.02
CA LEU A 110 4.90 10.30 -13.34
C LEU A 110 6.36 10.15 -13.76
N ARG A 111 7.14 9.37 -13.00
CA ARG A 111 8.54 9.07 -13.33
C ARG A 111 8.67 8.36 -14.66
N GLY A 112 7.79 7.42 -14.94
CA GLY A 112 7.78 6.70 -16.22
C GLY A 112 7.49 7.62 -17.41
N ALA A 113 6.49 8.49 -17.27
CA ALA A 113 6.02 9.34 -18.34
C ALA A 113 7.06 10.39 -18.80
N ARG A 114 7.92 10.85 -17.90
CA ARG A 114 8.85 11.97 -18.15
C ARG A 114 10.33 11.61 -18.13
N GLY A 115 10.67 10.33 -17.92
CA GLY A 115 12.07 9.95 -17.71
C GLY A 115 12.59 10.36 -16.33
N ARG A 116 13.90 10.17 -16.09
CA ARG A 116 14.51 10.41 -14.78
C ARG A 116 14.90 11.88 -14.57
N ASP A 117 15.34 12.55 -15.63
CA ASP A 117 16.03 13.84 -15.55
C ASP A 117 15.17 15.03 -16.01
N ASP A 118 14.01 14.77 -16.65
CA ASP A 118 13.18 15.82 -17.28
C ASP A 118 11.91 16.20 -16.47
N VAL A 119 11.79 15.75 -15.20
CA VAL A 119 10.59 16.09 -14.42
C VAL A 119 10.79 17.42 -13.72
N PRO A 120 10.02 18.49 -14.08
CA PRO A 120 10.08 19.75 -13.36
C PRO A 120 9.68 19.56 -11.90
N SER A 121 10.42 20.15 -10.98
CA SER A 121 10.10 20.13 -9.56
C SER A 121 8.71 20.70 -9.24
N SER A 122 8.18 21.58 -10.08
CA SER A 122 6.80 22.09 -9.99
C SER A 122 5.73 21.01 -10.18
N ALA A 123 5.93 20.07 -11.11
CA ALA A 123 4.99 18.98 -11.35
C ALA A 123 4.97 17.98 -10.18
N THR A 124 6.13 17.65 -9.61
CA THR A 124 6.24 16.78 -8.44
C THR A 124 5.66 17.44 -7.20
N THR A 125 5.93 18.74 -6.98
CA THR A 125 5.36 19.51 -5.88
C THR A 125 3.84 19.59 -5.96
N ALA A 126 3.29 19.87 -7.17
CA ALA A 126 1.84 19.93 -7.39
C ALA A 126 1.18 18.57 -7.12
N LEU A 127 1.78 17.47 -7.59
CA LEU A 127 1.26 16.12 -7.35
C LEU A 127 1.31 15.77 -5.87
N LEU A 128 2.42 16.07 -5.18
CA LEU A 128 2.57 15.86 -3.74
C LEU A 128 1.49 16.63 -2.98
N GLY A 129 1.31 17.93 -3.27
CA GLY A 129 0.29 18.77 -2.63
C GLY A 129 -1.13 18.24 -2.83
N ARG A 130 -1.46 17.72 -4.02
CA ARG A 130 -2.78 17.12 -4.29
C ARG A 130 -3.01 15.86 -3.47
N PHE A 131 -2.02 14.96 -3.32
CA PHE A 131 -2.15 13.77 -2.48
C PHE A 131 -2.24 14.14 -0.98
N VAL A 132 -1.45 15.10 -0.52
CA VAL A 132 -1.53 15.59 0.87
C VAL A 132 -2.91 16.20 1.14
N ALA A 133 -3.43 17.04 0.24
CA ALA A 133 -4.75 17.65 0.39
C ALA A 133 -5.87 16.60 0.38
N ALA A 134 -5.83 15.65 -0.57
CA ALA A 134 -6.83 14.59 -0.66
C ALA A 134 -6.78 13.65 0.55
N GLY A 135 -5.58 13.24 0.97
CA GLY A 135 -5.39 12.39 2.15
C GLY A 135 -5.80 13.10 3.43
N GLY A 136 -5.42 14.38 3.58
CA GLY A 136 -5.84 15.23 4.70
C GLY A 136 -7.36 15.42 4.77
N ALA A 137 -8.02 15.60 3.61
CA ALA A 137 -9.48 15.71 3.55
C ALA A 137 -10.18 14.40 3.96
N VAL A 138 -9.76 13.26 3.40
CA VAL A 138 -10.39 11.96 3.71
C VAL A 138 -10.13 11.55 5.15
N LEU A 139 -8.87 11.58 5.59
CA LEU A 139 -8.52 11.20 6.96
C LEU A 139 -9.03 12.20 7.98
N GLY A 140 -9.08 13.50 7.62
CA GLY A 140 -9.70 14.56 8.43
C GLY A 140 -11.21 14.35 8.60
N ALA A 141 -11.92 13.91 7.56
CA ALA A 141 -13.33 13.55 7.66
C ALA A 141 -13.55 12.35 8.59
N VAL A 142 -12.71 11.29 8.48
CA VAL A 142 -12.73 10.15 9.41
C VAL A 142 -12.41 10.60 10.84
N ALA A 143 -11.41 11.46 11.01
CA ALA A 143 -11.04 11.98 12.32
C ALA A 143 -12.19 12.81 12.93
N LEU A 144 -12.83 13.67 12.16
CA LEU A 144 -13.98 14.45 12.60
C LEU A 144 -15.13 13.53 13.05
N LEU A 145 -15.44 12.50 12.24
CA LEU A 145 -16.46 11.52 12.58
C LEU A 145 -16.16 10.83 13.92
N VAL A 146 -14.93 10.36 14.10
CA VAL A 146 -14.53 9.68 15.35
C VAL A 146 -14.50 10.63 16.53
N VAL A 147 -14.02 11.87 16.36
CA VAL A 147 -14.01 12.90 17.44
C VAL A 147 -15.42 13.18 17.94
N LEU A 148 -16.40 13.29 17.03
CA LEU A 148 -17.80 13.52 17.37
C LEU A 148 -18.46 12.26 17.95
N ALA A 149 -18.15 11.08 17.39
CA ALA A 149 -18.73 9.81 17.80
C ALA A 149 -18.07 9.19 19.05
N ALA A 150 -16.93 9.71 19.52
CA ALA A 150 -16.15 9.09 20.61
C ALA A 150 -16.96 8.81 21.88
N PRO A 151 -17.84 9.72 22.38
CA PRO A 151 -18.68 9.39 23.54
C PRO A 151 -19.68 8.27 23.25
N ALA A 152 -20.31 8.29 22.09
CA ALA A 152 -21.24 7.24 21.66
C ALA A 152 -20.53 5.90 21.48
N LEU A 153 -19.31 5.90 20.95
CA LEU A 153 -18.47 4.71 20.86
C LEU A 153 -18.17 4.11 22.23
N ALA A 154 -17.88 4.93 23.25
CA ALA A 154 -17.67 4.47 24.61
C ALA A 154 -18.91 3.74 25.15
N THR A 155 -20.10 4.28 24.90
CA THR A 155 -21.37 3.66 25.30
C THR A 155 -21.62 2.35 24.56
N VAL A 156 -21.46 2.33 23.22
CA VAL A 156 -21.67 1.11 22.39
C VAL A 156 -20.70 -0.01 22.76
N LEU A 157 -19.45 0.35 23.08
CA LEU A 157 -18.42 -0.60 23.49
C LEU A 157 -18.50 -0.96 24.98
N SER A 158 -19.49 -0.43 25.72
CA SER A 158 -19.69 -0.70 27.14
C SER A 158 -18.42 -0.44 27.97
N VAL A 159 -17.75 0.69 27.71
CA VAL A 159 -16.54 1.10 28.44
C VAL A 159 -16.91 1.36 29.89
N PRO A 160 -16.20 0.80 30.89
CA PRO A 160 -16.44 1.08 32.30
C PRO A 160 -16.33 2.57 32.63
N ASP A 161 -17.23 3.09 33.49
CA ASP A 161 -17.34 4.53 33.82
C ASP A 161 -15.99 5.20 34.16
N PRO A 162 -15.09 4.58 34.96
CA PRO A 162 -13.79 5.17 35.27
C PRO A 162 -12.89 5.41 34.05
N LEU A 163 -13.05 4.59 33.00
CA LEU A 163 -12.19 4.62 31.80
C LEU A 163 -12.80 5.41 30.63
N VAL A 164 -14.07 5.85 30.71
CA VAL A 164 -14.77 6.56 29.64
C VAL A 164 -14.00 7.82 29.21
N ALA A 165 -13.60 8.63 30.19
CA ALA A 165 -12.90 9.88 29.93
C ALA A 165 -11.55 9.64 29.22
N GLU A 166 -10.80 8.64 29.67
CA GLU A 166 -9.51 8.25 29.07
C GLU A 166 -9.67 7.67 27.66
N PHE A 167 -10.67 6.79 27.46
CA PHE A 167 -10.99 6.22 26.15
C PHE A 167 -11.38 7.32 25.14
N VAL A 168 -12.25 8.24 25.54
CA VAL A 168 -12.68 9.36 24.67
C VAL A 168 -11.51 10.27 24.33
N ALA A 169 -10.65 10.60 25.29
CA ALA A 169 -9.45 11.39 25.07
C ALA A 169 -8.48 10.65 24.12
N PHE A 170 -8.22 9.37 24.40
CA PHE A 170 -7.36 8.53 23.57
C PHE A 170 -7.86 8.43 22.12
N ALA A 171 -9.15 8.16 21.94
CA ALA A 171 -9.77 8.06 20.62
C ALA A 171 -9.63 9.36 19.81
N ARG A 172 -9.96 10.50 20.43
CA ARG A 172 -9.87 11.83 19.79
C ARG A 172 -8.45 12.18 19.42
N TRP A 173 -7.51 12.08 20.34
CA TRP A 173 -6.12 12.46 20.09
C TRP A 173 -5.44 11.53 19.11
N THR A 174 -5.74 10.23 19.12
CA THR A 174 -5.14 9.24 18.19
C THR A 174 -5.55 9.51 16.75
N VAL A 175 -6.84 9.80 16.49
CA VAL A 175 -7.26 10.09 15.11
C VAL A 175 -6.76 11.44 14.63
N LEU A 176 -6.69 12.45 15.50
CA LEU A 176 -6.09 13.75 15.16
C LEU A 176 -4.60 13.63 14.86
N ALA A 177 -3.86 12.88 15.67
CA ALA A 177 -2.45 12.57 15.43
C ALA A 177 -2.26 11.82 14.10
N SER A 178 -3.19 10.93 13.74
CA SER A 178 -3.16 10.20 12.47
C SER A 178 -3.31 11.13 11.26
N VAL A 179 -4.06 12.24 11.35
CA VAL A 179 -4.13 13.24 10.28
C VAL A 179 -2.76 13.91 10.05
N LEU A 180 -2.01 14.17 11.13
CA LEU A 180 -0.65 14.74 11.04
C LEU A 180 0.34 13.79 10.35
N SER A 181 0.04 12.50 10.27
CA SER A 181 0.89 11.52 9.57
C SER A 181 0.83 11.63 8.04
N VAL A 182 -0.22 12.25 7.46
CA VAL A 182 -0.46 12.33 6.02
C VAL A 182 0.73 12.89 5.23
N PRO A 183 1.35 14.02 5.59
CA PRO A 183 2.50 14.55 4.85
C PRO A 183 3.69 13.58 4.82
N THR A 184 3.94 12.89 5.93
CA THR A 184 5.04 11.92 6.05
C THR A 184 4.78 10.68 5.21
N ALA A 185 3.57 10.12 5.28
CA ALA A 185 3.15 8.96 4.49
C ALA A 185 3.23 9.25 2.98
N VAL A 186 2.66 10.38 2.55
CA VAL A 186 2.69 10.82 1.14
C VAL A 186 4.11 11.05 0.65
N ALA A 187 4.99 11.67 1.45
CA ALA A 187 6.39 11.89 1.09
C ALA A 187 7.18 10.56 0.98
N ALA A 188 6.98 9.64 1.93
CA ALA A 188 7.62 8.32 1.90
C ALA A 188 7.13 7.48 0.70
N ALA A 189 5.84 7.51 0.40
CA ALA A 189 5.25 6.84 -0.76
C ALA A 189 5.74 7.43 -2.09
N ALA A 190 5.90 8.74 -2.17
CA ALA A 190 6.49 9.42 -3.32
C ALA A 190 7.93 8.96 -3.59
N LEU A 191 8.75 8.86 -2.54
CA LEU A 191 10.11 8.31 -2.62
C LEU A 191 10.11 6.87 -3.13
N ARG A 192 9.19 6.00 -2.64
CA ARG A 192 9.03 4.62 -3.12
C ARG A 192 8.64 4.58 -4.60
N GLY A 193 7.61 5.31 -4.99
CA GLY A 193 7.16 5.39 -6.39
C GLY A 193 8.25 5.88 -7.33
N TRP A 194 9.09 6.79 -6.86
CA TRP A 194 10.28 7.24 -7.57
C TRP A 194 11.39 6.18 -7.63
N GLY A 195 11.26 5.07 -6.89
CA GLY A 195 12.24 3.98 -6.82
C GLY A 195 13.40 4.27 -5.86
N ARG A 196 13.25 5.22 -4.94
CA ARG A 196 14.17 5.47 -3.82
C ARG A 196 13.68 4.77 -2.57
N THR A 197 13.49 3.45 -2.66
CA THR A 197 12.91 2.63 -1.59
C THR A 197 13.73 2.63 -0.32
N GLY A 198 15.08 2.72 -0.42
CA GLY A 198 15.95 2.87 0.75
C GLY A 198 15.67 4.16 1.53
N ALA A 199 15.51 5.30 0.83
CA ALA A 199 15.18 6.56 1.49
C ALA A 199 13.79 6.51 2.17
N SER A 200 12.79 5.89 1.52
CA SER A 200 11.48 5.66 2.14
C SER A 200 11.59 4.75 3.37
N ALA A 201 12.37 3.68 3.29
CA ALA A 201 12.59 2.78 4.42
C ALA A 201 13.27 3.50 5.60
N THR A 202 14.24 4.38 5.34
CA THR A 202 14.87 5.20 6.41
C THR A 202 13.83 6.04 7.16
N VAL A 203 12.88 6.68 6.43
CA VAL A 203 11.80 7.44 7.06
C VAL A 203 10.91 6.53 7.92
N ALA A 204 10.50 5.38 7.38
CA ALA A 204 9.64 4.44 8.10
C ALA A 204 10.32 3.88 9.36
N LEU A 205 11.59 3.49 9.27
CA LEU A 205 12.38 3.01 10.40
C LEU A 205 12.55 4.08 11.48
N LEU A 206 12.82 5.32 11.08
CA LEU A 206 12.95 6.44 12.00
C LEU A 206 11.61 6.69 12.73
N VAL A 207 10.49 6.75 12.00
CA VAL A 207 9.17 6.96 12.60
C VAL A 207 8.83 5.83 13.57
N ALA A 208 9.05 4.56 13.18
CA ALA A 208 8.79 3.41 14.04
C ALA A 208 9.66 3.43 15.31
N GLY A 209 10.96 3.71 15.18
CA GLY A 209 11.86 3.80 16.32
C GLY A 209 11.51 4.95 17.27
N LEU A 210 11.17 6.12 16.72
CA LEU A 210 10.71 7.27 17.53
C LEU A 210 9.37 6.99 18.22
N GLN A 211 8.42 6.28 17.56
CA GLN A 211 7.18 5.88 18.21
C GLN A 211 7.44 5.04 19.46
N VAL A 212 8.26 4.00 19.34
CA VAL A 212 8.62 3.13 20.47
C VAL A 212 9.30 3.95 21.56
N LEU A 213 10.27 4.78 21.21
CA LEU A 213 11.02 5.62 22.15
C LEU A 213 10.10 6.58 22.90
N VAL A 214 9.20 7.28 22.20
CA VAL A 214 8.29 8.25 22.82
C VAL A 214 7.26 7.54 23.70
N VAL A 215 6.70 6.40 23.28
CA VAL A 215 5.80 5.61 24.14
C VAL A 215 6.51 5.15 25.41
N TRP A 216 7.74 4.72 25.31
CA TRP A 216 8.54 4.33 26.47
C TRP A 216 8.81 5.53 27.40
N LEU A 217 9.32 6.65 26.87
CA LEU A 217 9.70 7.82 27.66
C LEU A 217 8.47 8.53 28.26
N VAL A 218 7.46 8.81 27.45
CA VAL A 218 6.29 9.59 27.87
C VAL A 218 5.28 8.69 28.60
N GLY A 219 5.04 7.47 28.11
CA GLY A 219 4.04 6.57 28.66
C GLY A 219 4.51 5.88 29.93
N LEU A 220 5.62 5.15 29.84
CA LEU A 220 6.09 4.32 30.97
C LEU A 220 6.88 5.17 31.99
N VAL A 221 7.86 5.95 31.55
CA VAL A 221 8.70 6.76 32.47
C VAL A 221 7.98 8.01 32.94
N GLY A 222 7.26 8.70 32.05
CA GLY A 222 6.51 9.92 32.32
C GLY A 222 5.14 9.73 32.95
N GLY A 223 4.64 8.48 33.01
CA GLY A 223 3.35 8.16 33.64
C GLY A 223 2.10 8.62 32.88
N PHE A 224 2.21 8.96 31.59
CA PHE A 224 1.07 9.43 30.76
C PHE A 224 0.18 8.26 30.27
N GLY A 225 0.52 7.01 30.57
CA GLY A 225 -0.26 5.84 30.19
C GLY A 225 -0.54 5.75 28.69
N VAL A 226 -1.77 5.35 28.33
CA VAL A 226 -2.18 5.15 26.94
C VAL A 226 -2.11 6.43 26.08
N LEU A 227 -2.20 7.62 26.68
CA LEU A 227 -2.13 8.90 25.96
C LEU A 227 -0.74 9.20 25.37
N ALA A 228 0.27 8.46 25.78
CA ALA A 228 1.58 8.51 25.13
C ALA A 228 1.55 8.07 23.67
N VAL A 229 0.59 7.22 23.26
CA VAL A 229 0.48 6.72 21.88
C VAL A 229 0.16 7.85 20.89
N PRO A 230 -0.89 8.67 21.07
CA PRO A 230 -1.13 9.81 20.16
C PRO A 230 0.03 10.82 20.15
N VAL A 231 0.68 11.06 21.28
CA VAL A 231 1.87 11.93 21.36
C VAL A 231 3.01 11.34 20.53
N ALA A 232 3.23 10.02 20.63
CA ALA A 232 4.25 9.32 19.86
C ALA A 232 3.96 9.35 18.35
N ILE A 233 2.70 9.16 17.93
CA ILE A 233 2.29 9.27 16.53
C ILE A 233 2.56 10.69 16.03
N ALA A 234 2.09 11.73 16.73
CA ALA A 234 2.27 13.11 16.32
C ALA A 234 3.76 13.50 16.25
N GLY A 235 4.53 13.24 17.32
CA GLY A 235 5.94 13.60 17.40
C GLY A 235 6.80 12.89 16.36
N SER A 236 6.65 11.56 16.24
CA SER A 236 7.43 10.76 15.28
C SER A 236 7.11 11.14 13.83
N THR A 237 5.86 11.41 13.51
CA THR A 237 5.46 11.78 12.15
C THR A 237 5.89 13.19 11.78
N LEU A 238 5.90 14.16 12.70
CA LEU A 238 6.44 15.49 12.43
C LEU A 238 7.94 15.46 12.14
N VAL A 239 8.71 14.71 12.93
CA VAL A 239 10.14 14.49 12.65
C VAL A 239 10.31 13.76 11.33
N GLY A 240 9.53 12.70 11.11
CA GLY A 240 9.50 11.95 9.86
C GLY A 240 9.20 12.81 8.64
N ALA A 241 8.26 13.78 8.76
CA ALA A 241 7.94 14.73 7.69
C ALA A 241 9.16 15.59 7.33
N GLY A 242 9.85 16.14 8.32
CA GLY A 242 11.07 16.94 8.09
C GLY A 242 12.17 16.14 7.37
N VAL A 243 12.41 14.90 7.80
CA VAL A 243 13.39 14.01 7.18
C VAL A 243 12.96 13.62 5.76
N ALA A 244 11.68 13.20 5.58
CA ALA A 244 11.15 12.84 4.27
C ALA A 244 11.23 14.01 3.28
N TRP A 245 10.90 15.22 3.73
CA TRP A 245 11.02 16.44 2.94
C TRP A 245 12.46 16.71 2.51
N SER A 246 13.42 16.61 3.44
CA SER A 246 14.84 16.79 3.14
C SER A 246 15.34 15.75 2.11
N LEU A 247 14.86 14.51 2.19
CA LEU A 247 15.18 13.45 1.24
C LEU A 247 14.55 13.69 -0.14
N LEU A 248 13.34 14.26 -0.21
CA LEU A 248 12.71 14.66 -1.47
C LEU A 248 13.49 15.80 -2.14
N VAL A 249 13.94 16.79 -1.37
CA VAL A 249 14.81 17.89 -1.89
C VAL A 249 16.14 17.33 -2.38
N ARG A 250 16.82 16.49 -1.60
CA ARG A 250 18.06 15.83 -2.03
C ARG A 250 17.87 14.91 -3.23
N ALA A 251 16.67 14.39 -3.41
CA ALA A 251 16.29 13.59 -4.58
C ALA A 251 16.05 14.42 -5.83
N GLY A 252 16.02 15.76 -5.74
CA GLY A 252 15.66 16.66 -6.84
C GLY A 252 14.16 16.68 -7.16
N LEU A 253 13.33 16.11 -6.28
CA LEU A 253 11.86 16.05 -6.46
C LEU A 253 11.17 17.33 -6.00
N LEU A 254 11.80 18.07 -5.10
CA LEU A 254 11.34 19.36 -4.61
C LEU A 254 12.41 20.43 -4.84
N PRO A 255 12.00 21.70 -5.03
CA PRO A 255 12.94 22.81 -5.15
C PRO A 255 13.73 22.98 -3.84
N SER A 256 15.04 23.23 -3.96
CA SER A 256 15.86 23.56 -2.78
C SER A 256 15.51 24.97 -2.25
N PRO A 257 15.48 25.15 -0.92
CA PRO A 257 15.28 26.46 -0.31
C PRO A 257 16.42 27.41 -0.72
N GLY A 258 16.21 28.32 -1.59
CA GLY A 258 17.23 29.27 -2.09
C GLY A 258 17.37 29.30 -3.62
N ARG A 259 16.93 28.28 -4.33
CA ARG A 259 16.80 28.35 -5.77
C ARG A 259 15.44 28.97 -6.10
N ARG A 260 15.33 30.29 -6.02
CA ARG A 260 14.13 31.02 -6.47
C ARG A 260 13.75 30.48 -7.83
N MET A 261 12.46 30.16 -8.01
CA MET A 261 11.83 29.72 -9.26
C MET A 261 12.07 30.74 -10.38
N ARG A 262 13.32 30.82 -10.90
CA ARG A 262 13.59 31.47 -12.18
C ARG A 262 12.97 30.55 -13.24
N GLY A 263 11.79 30.89 -13.71
CA GLY A 263 11.04 30.13 -14.69
C GLY A 263 9.82 29.42 -14.14
N ALA A 264 9.08 30.04 -13.22
CA ALA A 264 7.71 29.64 -12.96
C ALA A 264 6.94 29.77 -14.25
N ALA A 265 6.81 28.69 -15.01
CA ALA A 265 5.86 28.62 -16.12
C ALA A 265 4.52 29.12 -15.59
N ARG A 266 3.91 30.08 -16.34
CA ARG A 266 2.61 30.64 -16.00
C ARG A 266 1.64 29.53 -15.61
N PRO A 267 0.77 29.73 -14.57
CA PRO A 267 -0.17 28.72 -14.08
C PRO A 267 -1.19 28.19 -15.11
N GLY A 268 -1.12 28.62 -16.37
CA GLY A 268 -2.04 28.25 -17.44
C GLY A 268 -1.49 27.33 -18.52
N ALA A 269 -0.18 27.00 -18.50
CA ALA A 269 0.45 26.18 -19.56
C ALA A 269 1.03 24.85 -19.02
N ALA A 270 0.67 24.42 -17.81
CA ALA A 270 0.99 23.08 -17.34
C ALA A 270 0.14 22.09 -18.14
N ASP A 271 0.80 21.48 -19.13
CA ASP A 271 0.28 20.35 -19.91
C ASP A 271 -0.44 19.37 -18.98
N HIS A 272 -1.79 19.35 -19.05
CA HIS A 272 -2.68 18.53 -18.23
C HIS A 272 -2.63 17.03 -18.58
N ARG A 273 -1.58 16.56 -19.22
CA ARG A 273 -1.24 15.12 -19.26
C ARG A 273 -0.76 14.63 -17.90
N GLY A 274 -1.23 15.31 -16.84
CA GLY A 274 -0.92 15.03 -15.45
C GLY A 274 -1.62 13.77 -14.95
N VAL A 275 -0.97 13.11 -14.02
CA VAL A 275 -1.53 12.00 -13.24
C VAL A 275 -2.83 12.45 -12.56
N ASP A 276 -3.97 11.83 -12.92
CA ASP A 276 -5.26 12.11 -12.29
C ASP A 276 -5.32 11.45 -10.90
N VAL A 277 -5.15 12.28 -9.86
CA VAL A 277 -5.15 11.84 -8.47
C VAL A 277 -6.48 11.20 -8.07
N ARG A 278 -7.62 11.79 -8.52
CA ARG A 278 -8.95 11.25 -8.20
C ARG A 278 -9.16 9.86 -8.81
N ALA A 279 -8.79 9.70 -10.08
CA ALA A 279 -8.88 8.41 -10.74
C ALA A 279 -8.00 7.34 -10.08
N ILE A 280 -6.80 7.71 -9.58
CA ILE A 280 -5.92 6.79 -8.85
C ILE A 280 -6.50 6.46 -7.47
N LEU A 281 -6.98 7.46 -6.71
CA LEU A 281 -7.57 7.21 -5.40
C LEU A 281 -8.80 6.29 -5.49
N LEU A 282 -9.67 6.49 -6.50
CA LEU A 282 -10.85 5.65 -6.68
C LEU A 282 -10.53 4.28 -7.32
N GLY A 283 -9.54 4.22 -8.22
CA GLY A 283 -9.19 3.00 -8.94
C GLY A 283 -8.16 2.11 -8.26
N VAL A 284 -7.37 2.66 -7.35
CA VAL A 284 -6.31 1.96 -6.61
C VAL A 284 -6.52 2.11 -5.10
N GLY A 285 -6.64 3.34 -4.59
CA GLY A 285 -6.71 3.61 -3.16
C GLY A 285 -7.92 2.99 -2.49
N LEU A 286 -9.11 3.23 -3.04
CA LEU A 286 -10.35 2.67 -2.50
C LEU A 286 -10.34 1.13 -2.48
N PRO A 287 -9.98 0.41 -3.58
CA PRO A 287 -9.84 -1.04 -3.54
C PRO A 287 -8.86 -1.54 -2.49
N VAL A 288 -7.68 -0.94 -2.38
CA VAL A 288 -6.69 -1.29 -1.34
C VAL A 288 -7.28 -1.11 0.05
N GLY A 289 -7.89 0.03 0.34
CA GLY A 289 -8.54 0.28 1.63
C GLY A 289 -9.63 -0.76 1.94
N LEU A 290 -10.48 -1.10 0.95
CA LEU A 290 -11.50 -2.14 1.13
C LEU A 290 -10.89 -3.52 1.40
N SER A 291 -9.75 -3.86 0.81
CA SER A 291 -9.06 -5.12 1.09
C SER A 291 -8.50 -5.17 2.52
N TYR A 292 -8.01 -4.05 3.06
CA TYR A 292 -7.61 -3.97 4.48
C TYR A 292 -8.79 -4.08 5.43
N LEU A 293 -9.94 -3.47 5.12
CA LEU A 293 -11.16 -3.65 5.91
C LEU A 293 -11.66 -5.10 5.85
N LEU A 294 -11.60 -5.73 4.67
CA LEU A 294 -11.97 -7.13 4.52
C LEU A 294 -11.11 -8.06 5.39
N LEU A 295 -9.80 -7.79 5.47
CA LEU A 295 -8.90 -8.54 6.34
C LEU A 295 -9.32 -8.45 7.82
N THR A 296 -9.76 -7.27 8.27
CA THR A 296 -10.29 -7.05 9.63
C THR A 296 -11.56 -7.87 9.87
N VAL A 297 -12.51 -7.82 8.93
CA VAL A 297 -13.76 -8.61 9.02
C VAL A 297 -13.45 -10.10 9.03
N THR A 298 -12.48 -10.54 8.22
CA THR A 298 -12.03 -11.94 8.18
C THR A 298 -11.53 -12.42 9.52
N ASN A 299 -10.67 -11.65 10.20
CA ASN A 299 -10.16 -12.00 11.54
C ASN A 299 -11.29 -12.08 12.56
N LEU A 300 -12.24 -11.14 12.53
CA LEU A 300 -13.40 -11.17 13.43
C LEU A 300 -14.27 -12.41 13.21
N VAL A 301 -14.54 -12.76 11.96
CA VAL A 301 -15.31 -13.98 11.60
C VAL A 301 -14.56 -15.24 12.04
N MET A 302 -13.23 -15.29 11.85
CA MET A 302 -12.40 -16.42 12.32
C MET A 302 -12.57 -16.64 13.83
N VAL A 303 -12.44 -15.59 14.64
CA VAL A 303 -12.62 -15.66 16.10
C VAL A 303 -14.03 -16.10 16.46
N SER A 304 -15.06 -15.58 15.76
CA SER A 304 -16.46 -15.97 15.98
C SER A 304 -16.73 -17.44 15.64
N VAL A 305 -16.10 -17.99 14.60
CA VAL A 305 -16.25 -19.39 14.21
C VAL A 305 -15.52 -20.33 15.18
N LEU A 306 -14.34 -19.91 15.66
CA LEU A 306 -13.52 -20.71 16.59
C LEU A 306 -13.98 -20.62 18.04
N GLY A 307 -14.68 -19.52 18.43
CA GLY A 307 -15.11 -19.29 19.82
C GLY A 307 -15.81 -20.46 20.50
N PRO A 308 -16.78 -21.15 19.84
CA PRO A 308 -17.44 -22.34 20.42
C PRO A 308 -16.51 -23.53 20.66
N SER A 309 -15.31 -23.56 20.09
CA SER A 309 -14.34 -24.65 20.24
C SER A 309 -13.45 -24.53 21.48
N GLY A 310 -13.56 -23.42 22.21
CA GLY A 310 -12.84 -23.19 23.47
C GLY A 310 -11.82 -22.05 23.41
N THR A 311 -11.44 -21.57 24.58
CA THR A 311 -10.52 -20.45 24.78
C THR A 311 -9.13 -20.74 24.23
N ASP A 312 -8.64 -21.97 24.41
CA ASP A 312 -7.30 -22.40 23.99
C ASP A 312 -7.16 -22.45 22.48
N VAL A 313 -8.25 -22.80 21.77
CA VAL A 313 -8.31 -22.78 20.30
C VAL A 313 -8.22 -21.34 19.78
N VAL A 314 -8.96 -20.42 20.39
CA VAL A 314 -8.93 -18.99 20.00
C VAL A 314 -7.57 -18.38 20.33
N ALA A 315 -7.01 -18.67 21.50
CA ALA A 315 -5.69 -18.20 21.91
C ALA A 315 -4.58 -18.75 21.00
N GLY A 316 -4.63 -20.06 20.70
CA GLY A 316 -3.70 -20.72 19.78
C GLY A 316 -3.77 -20.16 18.37
N PHE A 317 -4.98 -19.90 17.86
CA PHE A 317 -5.17 -19.19 16.58
C PHE A 317 -4.57 -17.78 16.63
N GLY A 318 -4.79 -17.03 17.72
CA GLY A 318 -4.23 -15.68 17.89
C GLY A 318 -2.69 -15.67 17.82
N GLY A 319 -2.05 -16.62 18.49
CA GLY A 319 -0.60 -16.83 18.40
C GLY A 319 -0.15 -17.15 16.95
N ALA A 320 -0.81 -18.13 16.32
CA ALA A 320 -0.49 -18.52 14.94
C ALA A 320 -0.74 -17.39 13.94
N ALA A 321 -1.77 -16.55 14.13
CA ALA A 321 -2.05 -15.37 13.33
C ALA A 321 -0.91 -14.31 13.39
N THR A 322 -0.20 -14.23 14.51
CA THR A 322 0.99 -13.38 14.63
C THR A 322 2.10 -13.86 13.70
N VAL A 323 2.36 -15.17 13.65
CA VAL A 323 3.30 -15.78 12.69
C VAL A 323 2.84 -15.53 11.26
N GLN A 324 1.55 -15.75 10.99
CA GLN A 324 0.98 -15.48 9.66
C GLN A 324 1.16 -14.03 9.22
N THR A 325 1.05 -13.05 10.12
CA THR A 325 1.30 -11.64 9.82
C THR A 325 2.73 -11.43 9.33
N LEU A 326 3.72 -12.04 9.98
CA LEU A 326 5.12 -11.97 9.54
C LEU A 326 5.34 -12.63 8.18
N VAL A 327 4.59 -13.72 7.89
CA VAL A 327 4.62 -14.39 6.58
C VAL A 327 3.99 -13.52 5.48
N VAL A 328 2.92 -12.81 5.77
CA VAL A 328 2.15 -12.00 4.79
C VAL A 328 2.91 -10.73 4.37
N VAL A 329 3.61 -10.09 5.29
CA VAL A 329 4.32 -8.82 5.07
C VAL A 329 5.26 -8.81 3.87
N PRO A 330 6.11 -9.82 3.62
CA PRO A 330 6.96 -9.87 2.42
C PRO A 330 6.18 -9.89 1.10
N ALA A 331 4.96 -10.47 1.05
CA ALA A 331 4.15 -10.46 -0.17
C ALA A 331 3.75 -9.05 -0.57
N ILE A 332 3.35 -8.24 0.40
CA ILE A 332 2.97 -6.84 0.19
C ILE A 332 4.18 -6.05 -0.33
N GLY A 333 5.34 -6.21 0.30
CA GLY A 333 6.58 -5.52 -0.10
C GLY A 333 7.05 -5.92 -1.50
N LEU A 334 6.98 -7.21 -1.84
CA LEU A 334 7.31 -7.73 -3.16
C LEU A 334 6.31 -7.25 -4.23
N ALA A 335 5.01 -7.23 -3.91
CA ALA A 335 3.97 -6.70 -4.79
C ALA A 335 4.21 -5.20 -5.07
N ALA A 336 4.52 -4.42 -4.05
CA ALA A 336 4.85 -3.01 -4.18
C ALA A 336 6.06 -2.80 -5.09
N ALA A 337 7.13 -3.58 -4.93
CA ALA A 337 8.33 -3.48 -5.75
C ALA A 337 8.06 -3.80 -7.24
N VAL A 338 7.31 -4.88 -7.52
CA VAL A 338 6.92 -5.24 -8.89
C VAL A 338 6.01 -4.16 -9.49
N SER A 339 5.04 -3.69 -8.71
CA SER A 339 4.11 -2.62 -9.09
C SER A 339 4.84 -1.32 -9.45
N ILE A 340 5.83 -0.90 -8.66
CA ILE A 340 6.64 0.29 -8.96
C ILE A 340 7.26 0.17 -10.35
N VAL A 341 7.90 -0.97 -10.67
CA VAL A 341 8.52 -1.17 -11.98
C VAL A 341 7.48 -1.18 -13.08
N MET A 342 6.35 -1.88 -12.90
CA MET A 342 5.29 -1.95 -13.92
C MET A 342 4.58 -0.60 -14.12
N ASN A 343 4.33 0.19 -13.08
CA ASN A 343 3.74 1.52 -13.21
C ASN A 343 4.72 2.53 -13.84
N GLN A 344 6.03 2.40 -13.62
CA GLN A 344 7.04 3.18 -14.34
C GLN A 344 7.05 2.82 -15.84
N GLN A 345 6.97 1.52 -16.17
CA GLN A 345 6.84 1.06 -17.55
C GLN A 345 5.54 1.55 -18.20
N TRP A 346 4.44 1.54 -17.43
CA TRP A 346 3.17 2.08 -17.90
C TRP A 346 3.26 3.59 -18.21
N GLY A 347 3.79 4.37 -17.28
CA GLY A 347 4.00 5.80 -17.49
C GLY A 347 4.88 6.10 -18.72
N ALA A 348 5.89 5.28 -18.98
CA ALA A 348 6.77 5.39 -20.14
C ALA A 348 6.14 4.88 -21.46
N GLY A 349 4.87 4.44 -21.46
CA GLY A 349 4.26 3.83 -22.64
C GLY A 349 4.84 2.45 -23.02
N ALA A 350 5.80 1.91 -22.25
CA ALA A 350 6.49 0.65 -22.52
C ALA A 350 5.63 -0.58 -22.11
N LEU A 351 4.36 -0.61 -22.53
CA LEU A 351 3.38 -1.61 -22.14
C LEU A 351 3.76 -3.03 -22.55
N GLY A 352 4.54 -3.20 -23.61
CA GLY A 352 5.04 -4.48 -24.06
C GLY A 352 5.99 -5.18 -23.06
N LEU A 353 6.58 -4.43 -22.10
CA LEU A 353 7.45 -4.97 -21.07
C LEU A 353 6.68 -5.53 -19.85
N LEU A 354 5.41 -5.14 -19.68
CA LEU A 354 4.59 -5.55 -18.52
C LEU A 354 4.54 -7.06 -18.30
N PRO A 355 4.30 -7.91 -19.33
CA PRO A 355 4.27 -9.36 -19.12
C PRO A 355 5.61 -9.95 -18.69
N ARG A 356 6.74 -9.39 -19.18
CA ARG A 356 8.08 -9.82 -18.78
C ARG A 356 8.36 -9.48 -17.32
N THR A 357 8.01 -8.26 -16.91
CA THR A 357 8.16 -7.79 -15.51
C THR A 357 7.26 -8.58 -14.57
N PHE A 358 6.01 -8.80 -14.96
CA PHE A 358 5.07 -9.65 -14.22
C PHE A 358 5.65 -11.05 -13.99
N ARG A 359 6.10 -11.74 -15.07
CA ARG A 359 6.69 -13.07 -14.95
C ARG A 359 7.94 -13.06 -14.06
N ALA A 360 8.85 -12.09 -14.23
CA ALA A 360 10.05 -11.97 -13.42
C ALA A 360 9.72 -11.79 -11.93
N GLY A 361 8.75 -10.91 -11.61
CA GLY A 361 8.26 -10.69 -10.26
C GLY A 361 7.60 -11.92 -9.65
N THR A 362 6.66 -12.55 -10.38
CA THR A 362 5.96 -13.76 -9.90
C THR A 362 6.94 -14.88 -9.56
N VAL A 363 8.00 -15.09 -10.37
CA VAL A 363 9.03 -16.10 -10.06
C VAL A 363 9.81 -15.76 -8.80
N VAL A 364 10.15 -14.48 -8.58
CA VAL A 364 10.82 -14.04 -7.33
C VAL A 364 9.91 -14.31 -6.13
N VAL A 365 8.64 -13.93 -6.22
CA VAL A 365 7.67 -14.16 -5.13
C VAL A 365 7.47 -15.64 -4.86
N ALA A 366 7.30 -16.46 -5.91
CA ALA A 366 7.14 -17.89 -5.76
C ALA A 366 8.36 -18.54 -5.07
N GLY A 367 9.58 -18.20 -5.50
CA GLY A 367 10.80 -18.68 -4.86
C GLY A 367 10.90 -18.25 -3.39
N THR A 368 10.60 -16.99 -3.09
CA THR A 368 10.59 -16.49 -1.69
C THR A 368 9.59 -17.28 -0.85
N TYR A 369 8.37 -17.50 -1.35
CA TYR A 369 7.33 -18.16 -0.56
C TYR A 369 7.47 -19.68 -0.46
N VAL A 370 8.13 -20.32 -1.39
CA VAL A 370 8.57 -21.73 -1.21
C VAL A 370 9.53 -21.83 -0.02
N VAL A 371 10.51 -20.92 0.06
CA VAL A 371 11.46 -20.88 1.18
C VAL A 371 10.77 -20.54 2.50
N VAL A 372 9.95 -19.48 2.52
CA VAL A 372 9.21 -19.06 3.74
C VAL A 372 8.29 -20.18 4.23
N GLY A 373 7.52 -20.81 3.32
CA GLY A 373 6.64 -21.92 3.67
C GLY A 373 7.40 -23.11 4.24
N ALA A 374 8.52 -23.49 3.63
CA ALA A 374 9.39 -24.56 4.14
C ALA A 374 9.97 -24.24 5.53
N LEU A 375 10.41 -23.00 5.75
CA LEU A 375 10.96 -22.55 7.03
C LEU A 375 9.88 -22.57 8.12
N VAL A 376 8.68 -22.06 7.85
CA VAL A 376 7.59 -22.05 8.84
C VAL A 376 7.15 -23.48 9.16
N LEU A 377 7.05 -24.37 8.16
CA LEU A 377 6.68 -25.75 8.39
C LEU A 377 7.74 -26.47 9.23
N ALA A 378 9.02 -26.29 8.93
CA ALA A 378 10.11 -26.89 9.70
C ALA A 378 10.21 -26.34 11.13
N ALA A 379 9.92 -25.03 11.31
CA ALA A 379 9.98 -24.36 12.60
C ALA A 379 8.65 -24.40 13.37
N ALA A 380 7.58 -24.97 12.83
CA ALA A 380 6.24 -24.90 13.43
C ALA A 380 6.18 -25.33 14.91
N PRO A 381 6.81 -26.45 15.35
CA PRO A 381 6.80 -26.82 16.77
C PRO A 381 7.56 -25.82 17.65
N LEU A 382 8.70 -25.32 17.17
CA LEU A 382 9.50 -24.33 17.88
C LEU A 382 8.75 -23.01 18.01
N LEU A 383 8.15 -22.53 16.91
CA LEU A 383 7.36 -21.31 16.90
C LEU A 383 6.16 -21.42 17.86
N ALA A 384 5.44 -22.53 17.82
CA ALA A 384 4.29 -22.76 18.69
C ALA A 384 4.68 -22.73 20.19
N GLY A 385 5.80 -23.34 20.55
CA GLY A 385 6.30 -23.34 21.93
C GLY A 385 6.79 -21.97 22.43
N GLN A 386 7.14 -21.05 21.51
CA GLN A 386 7.49 -19.67 21.85
C GLN A 386 6.26 -18.75 21.95
N LEU A 387 5.10 -19.15 21.39
CA LEU A 387 3.89 -18.33 21.38
C LEU A 387 3.09 -18.41 22.68
N SER A 388 3.19 -19.52 23.42
CA SER A 388 2.53 -19.70 24.69
C SER A 388 3.31 -20.64 25.61
N ALA A 389 3.32 -20.32 26.91
CA ALA A 389 3.80 -21.21 27.95
C ALA A 389 2.78 -22.33 28.27
N ASP A 390 1.50 -22.15 27.91
CA ASP A 390 0.46 -23.12 28.05
C ASP A 390 0.58 -24.20 26.95
N PRO A 391 0.76 -25.49 27.30
CA PRO A 391 0.91 -26.59 26.35
C PRO A 391 -0.31 -26.77 25.43
N GLU A 392 -1.53 -26.53 25.93
CA GLU A 392 -2.76 -26.70 25.14
C GLU A 392 -2.89 -25.61 24.08
N VAL A 393 -2.64 -24.37 24.46
CA VAL A 393 -2.60 -23.22 23.52
C VAL A 393 -1.49 -23.41 22.47
N ALA A 394 -0.30 -23.85 22.90
CA ALA A 394 0.81 -24.15 21.99
C ALA A 394 0.46 -25.28 21.00
N ALA A 395 -0.24 -26.33 21.46
CA ALA A 395 -0.70 -27.43 20.61
C ALA A 395 -1.69 -26.93 19.54
N GLN A 396 -2.63 -26.05 19.89
CA GLN A 396 -3.57 -25.45 18.95
C GLN A 396 -2.88 -24.54 17.94
N ALA A 397 -1.90 -23.75 18.34
CA ALA A 397 -1.07 -22.96 17.44
C ALA A 397 -0.27 -23.86 16.48
N ALA A 398 0.33 -24.94 16.97
CA ALA A 398 1.02 -25.92 16.17
C ALA A 398 0.11 -26.62 15.15
N LEU A 399 -1.12 -26.96 15.55
CA LEU A 399 -2.13 -27.53 14.65
C LEU A 399 -2.42 -26.60 13.48
N TYR A 400 -2.69 -25.32 13.76
CA TYR A 400 -2.90 -24.32 12.71
C TYR A 400 -1.70 -24.24 11.77
N LEU A 401 -0.49 -24.08 12.29
CA LEU A 401 0.73 -23.95 11.50
C LEU A 401 1.04 -25.21 10.68
N ARG A 402 0.73 -26.40 11.16
CA ARG A 402 0.90 -27.66 10.44
C ARG A 402 -0.11 -27.82 9.30
N VAL A 403 -1.36 -27.42 9.51
CA VAL A 403 -2.42 -27.57 8.49
C VAL A 403 -2.35 -26.46 7.45
N VAL A 404 -2.19 -25.20 7.86
CA VAL A 404 -2.19 -24.05 6.95
C VAL A 404 -0.80 -23.77 6.38
N GLY A 405 0.27 -24.04 7.13
CA GLY A 405 1.66 -23.74 6.75
C GLY A 405 2.09 -24.27 5.38
N PRO A 406 1.77 -25.52 4.99
CA PRO A 406 2.04 -26.01 3.64
C PRO A 406 1.45 -25.15 2.52
N SER A 407 0.34 -24.47 2.78
CA SER A 407 -0.31 -23.59 1.81
C SER A 407 0.23 -22.15 1.79
N TYR A 408 1.22 -21.81 2.62
CA TYR A 408 1.76 -20.44 2.69
C TYR A 408 2.39 -19.96 1.39
N ALA A 409 2.91 -20.87 0.56
CA ALA A 409 3.31 -20.52 -0.80
C ALA A 409 2.12 -20.01 -1.63
N GLY A 410 0.93 -20.59 -1.44
CA GLY A 410 -0.32 -20.14 -2.05
C GLY A 410 -0.77 -18.79 -1.50
N VAL A 411 -0.83 -18.63 -0.17
CA VAL A 411 -1.21 -17.36 0.49
C VAL A 411 -0.37 -16.19 -0.01
N GLY A 412 0.96 -16.34 0.00
CA GLY A 412 1.86 -15.28 -0.42
C GLY A 412 1.67 -14.88 -1.88
N LEU A 413 1.46 -15.86 -2.77
CA LEU A 413 1.20 -15.60 -4.18
C LEU A 413 -0.19 -15.00 -4.40
N VAL A 414 -1.24 -15.45 -3.70
CA VAL A 414 -2.59 -14.88 -3.76
C VAL A 414 -2.55 -13.42 -3.35
N LEU A 415 -1.97 -13.12 -2.19
CA LEU A 415 -1.87 -11.74 -1.69
C LEU A 415 -1.04 -10.85 -2.62
N TYR A 416 0.10 -11.36 -3.11
CA TYR A 416 0.90 -10.66 -4.12
C TYR A 416 0.08 -10.33 -5.37
N LEU A 417 -0.71 -11.27 -5.90
CA LEU A 417 -1.50 -11.06 -7.11
C LEU A 417 -2.65 -10.08 -6.87
N VAL A 418 -3.37 -10.18 -5.75
CA VAL A 418 -4.44 -9.24 -5.37
C VAL A 418 -3.87 -7.83 -5.28
N THR A 419 -2.83 -7.64 -4.45
CA THR A 419 -2.18 -6.34 -4.25
C THR A 419 -1.62 -5.77 -5.55
N LEU A 420 -1.01 -6.60 -6.40
CA LEU A 420 -0.48 -6.15 -7.69
C LEU A 420 -1.61 -5.72 -8.65
N LEU A 421 -2.71 -6.46 -8.72
CA LEU A 421 -3.86 -6.11 -9.56
C LEU A 421 -4.50 -4.79 -9.11
N GLU A 422 -4.64 -4.56 -7.81
CA GLU A 422 -5.11 -3.29 -7.26
C GLU A 422 -4.22 -2.13 -7.72
N GLN A 423 -2.92 -2.27 -7.57
CA GLN A 423 -1.92 -1.25 -7.94
C GLN A 423 -1.80 -1.03 -9.44
N LEU A 424 -2.22 -1.97 -10.25
CA LEU A 424 -2.33 -1.83 -11.70
C LEU A 424 -3.68 -1.24 -12.16
N GLY A 425 -4.57 -0.87 -11.22
CA GLY A 425 -5.88 -0.28 -11.52
C GLY A 425 -6.95 -1.30 -11.90
N TYR A 426 -6.77 -2.58 -11.59
CA TYR A 426 -7.79 -3.62 -11.68
C TYR A 426 -8.48 -3.87 -10.34
N GLY A 427 -8.61 -2.81 -9.52
CA GLY A 427 -9.06 -2.90 -8.14
C GLY A 427 -10.43 -3.57 -7.98
N ARG A 428 -11.40 -3.31 -8.88
CA ARG A 428 -12.72 -3.98 -8.82
C ARG A 428 -12.59 -5.50 -8.92
N VAL A 429 -11.77 -5.98 -9.87
CA VAL A 429 -11.54 -7.42 -10.05
C VAL A 429 -10.83 -8.00 -8.83
N ALA A 430 -9.80 -7.31 -8.34
CA ALA A 430 -9.02 -7.74 -7.17
C ALA A 430 -9.91 -7.85 -5.93
N VAL A 431 -10.69 -6.81 -5.59
CA VAL A 431 -11.60 -6.82 -4.43
C VAL A 431 -12.67 -7.90 -4.58
N THR A 432 -13.30 -8.04 -5.76
CA THR A 432 -14.32 -9.09 -5.97
C THR A 432 -13.75 -10.48 -5.73
N LEU A 433 -12.55 -10.78 -6.28
CA LEU A 433 -11.90 -12.07 -6.08
C LEU A 433 -11.47 -12.28 -4.64
N ASN A 434 -11.01 -11.22 -3.97
CA ASN A 434 -10.64 -11.25 -2.56
C ASN A 434 -11.83 -11.52 -1.64
N VAL A 435 -12.97 -10.82 -1.87
CA VAL A 435 -14.22 -11.08 -1.15
C VAL A 435 -14.70 -12.50 -1.38
N LEU A 436 -14.72 -12.97 -2.62
CA LEU A 436 -15.14 -14.34 -2.95
C LEU A 436 -14.24 -15.39 -2.27
N TYR A 437 -12.91 -15.16 -2.29
CA TYR A 437 -11.96 -16.03 -1.62
C TYR A 437 -12.26 -16.16 -0.12
N HIS A 438 -12.45 -15.04 0.59
CA HIS A 438 -12.75 -15.04 2.02
C HIS A 438 -14.15 -15.58 2.32
N ALA A 439 -15.16 -15.23 1.50
CA ALA A 439 -16.53 -15.73 1.68
C ALA A 439 -16.60 -17.25 1.51
N VAL A 440 -15.90 -17.79 0.52
CA VAL A 440 -15.86 -19.26 0.31
C VAL A 440 -15.05 -19.95 1.40
N SER A 441 -13.85 -19.46 1.72
CA SER A 441 -12.98 -20.11 2.71
C SER A 441 -13.59 -20.10 4.11
N LEU A 442 -14.17 -18.97 4.55
CA LEU A 442 -14.79 -18.85 5.87
C LEU A 442 -16.21 -19.44 5.90
N GLY A 443 -16.99 -19.26 4.84
CA GLY A 443 -18.35 -19.79 4.76
C GLY A 443 -18.38 -21.31 4.73
N VAL A 444 -17.61 -21.92 3.83
CA VAL A 444 -17.50 -23.40 3.74
C VAL A 444 -16.77 -23.95 4.97
N GLY A 445 -15.62 -23.35 5.35
CA GLY A 445 -14.85 -23.81 6.48
C GLY A 445 -15.62 -23.68 7.81
N GLY A 446 -16.35 -22.57 8.01
CA GLY A 446 -17.20 -22.36 9.16
C GLY A 446 -18.40 -23.31 9.22
N ALA A 447 -19.02 -23.63 8.07
CA ALA A 447 -20.08 -24.63 7.99
C ALA A 447 -19.57 -26.03 8.34
N LEU A 448 -18.42 -26.43 7.78
CA LEU A 448 -17.83 -27.74 8.10
C LEU A 448 -17.37 -27.84 9.54
N ALA A 449 -16.83 -26.77 10.11
CA ALA A 449 -16.43 -26.72 11.51
C ALA A 449 -17.64 -26.94 12.44
N ARG A 450 -18.79 -26.29 12.16
CA ARG A 450 -20.05 -26.46 12.93
C ARG A 450 -20.70 -27.82 12.71
N ALA A 451 -20.49 -28.45 11.54
CA ALA A 451 -21.01 -29.79 11.23
C ALA A 451 -20.24 -30.93 11.93
N GLY A 452 -19.37 -30.63 12.88
CA GLY A 452 -18.60 -31.61 13.67
C GLY A 452 -17.14 -31.76 13.25
N GLY A 453 -16.69 -31.05 12.19
CA GLY A 453 -15.29 -31.11 11.75
C GLY A 453 -14.32 -30.28 12.60
N GLY A 454 -14.84 -29.45 13.53
CA GLY A 454 -14.06 -28.64 14.45
C GLY A 454 -13.09 -27.65 13.78
N PRO A 455 -12.11 -27.11 14.52
CA PRO A 455 -11.13 -26.14 14.01
C PRO A 455 -10.31 -26.67 12.83
N THR A 456 -10.01 -27.97 12.81
CA THR A 456 -9.21 -28.63 11.77
C THR A 456 -9.88 -28.52 10.39
N ALA A 457 -11.21 -28.68 10.32
CA ALA A 457 -11.94 -28.55 9.06
C ALA A 457 -11.88 -27.12 8.51
N LEU A 458 -11.98 -26.11 9.38
CA LEU A 458 -11.80 -24.70 8.99
C LEU A 458 -10.38 -24.45 8.45
N TYR A 459 -9.36 -24.91 9.15
CA TYR A 459 -7.97 -24.74 8.75
C TYR A 459 -7.66 -25.46 7.43
N ALA A 460 -8.15 -26.68 7.26
CA ALA A 460 -8.03 -27.43 6.01
C ALA A 460 -8.72 -26.70 4.84
N THR A 461 -9.90 -26.14 5.07
CA THR A 461 -10.63 -25.36 4.05
C THR A 461 -9.83 -24.11 3.64
N ILE A 462 -9.21 -23.41 4.60
CA ILE A 462 -8.35 -22.28 4.33
C ILE A 462 -7.14 -22.71 3.49
N ALA A 463 -6.51 -23.83 3.86
CA ALA A 463 -5.36 -24.35 3.12
C ALA A 463 -5.72 -24.72 1.67
N VAL A 464 -6.87 -25.36 1.45
CA VAL A 464 -7.38 -25.66 0.10
C VAL A 464 -7.71 -24.37 -0.65
N ALA A 465 -8.39 -23.41 -0.01
CA ALA A 465 -8.74 -22.12 -0.60
C ALA A 465 -7.51 -21.34 -1.06
N ASN A 466 -6.39 -21.42 -0.35
CA ASN A 466 -5.12 -20.81 -0.75
C ASN A 466 -4.60 -21.37 -2.09
N VAL A 467 -4.70 -22.68 -2.27
CA VAL A 467 -4.26 -23.35 -3.52
C VAL A 467 -5.23 -23.06 -4.67
N VAL A 468 -6.54 -23.20 -4.41
CA VAL A 468 -7.59 -22.92 -5.41
C VAL A 468 -7.59 -21.44 -5.79
N GLY A 469 -7.45 -20.55 -4.81
CA GLY A 469 -7.34 -19.10 -5.04
C GLY A 469 -6.17 -18.75 -5.96
N LEU A 470 -5.02 -19.38 -5.77
CA LEU A 470 -3.87 -19.20 -6.68
C LEU A 470 -4.18 -19.71 -8.09
N ALA A 471 -4.81 -20.89 -8.21
CA ALA A 471 -5.18 -21.48 -9.49
C ALA A 471 -6.16 -20.61 -10.30
N VAL A 472 -7.02 -19.83 -9.60
CA VAL A 472 -7.96 -18.90 -10.22
C VAL A 472 -7.30 -17.54 -10.51
N LEU A 473 -6.60 -16.96 -9.53
CA LEU A 473 -6.03 -15.61 -9.63
C LEU A 473 -4.91 -15.51 -10.65
N LEU A 474 -4.03 -16.50 -10.73
CA LEU A 474 -2.86 -16.44 -11.62
C LEU A 474 -3.26 -16.34 -13.10
N PRO A 475 -4.17 -17.18 -13.65
CA PRO A 475 -4.64 -17.04 -15.03
C PRO A 475 -5.34 -15.70 -15.30
N VAL A 476 -6.15 -15.23 -14.33
CA VAL A 476 -6.83 -13.93 -14.43
C VAL A 476 -5.80 -12.81 -14.54
N ALA A 477 -4.82 -12.76 -13.64
CA ALA A 477 -3.76 -11.76 -13.66
C ALA A 477 -2.95 -11.79 -14.96
N VAL A 478 -2.55 -12.98 -15.43
CA VAL A 478 -1.85 -13.15 -16.72
C VAL A 478 -2.66 -12.60 -17.88
N ARG A 479 -3.96 -12.90 -17.94
CA ARG A 479 -4.87 -12.42 -19.00
C ARG A 479 -4.98 -10.89 -18.97
N LEU A 480 -5.17 -10.29 -17.79
CA LEU A 480 -5.32 -8.85 -17.63
C LEU A 480 -4.04 -8.10 -18.01
N VAL A 481 -2.88 -8.58 -17.58
CA VAL A 481 -1.58 -7.99 -17.93
C VAL A 481 -1.30 -8.10 -19.44
N ARG A 482 -1.60 -9.24 -20.06
CA ARG A 482 -1.45 -9.43 -21.52
C ARG A 482 -2.40 -8.53 -22.33
N ARG A 483 -3.67 -8.42 -21.93
CA ARG A 483 -4.64 -7.53 -22.58
C ARG A 483 -4.18 -6.08 -22.57
N ARG A 484 -3.63 -5.62 -21.44
CA ARG A 484 -3.09 -4.26 -21.34
C ARG A 484 -1.87 -4.05 -22.25
N ALA A 485 -1.00 -5.02 -22.34
CA ALA A 485 0.15 -4.98 -23.25
C ALA A 485 -0.26 -4.97 -24.73
N GLY A 486 -1.33 -5.68 -25.11
CA GLY A 486 -1.86 -5.72 -26.47
C GLY A 486 -2.56 -4.42 -26.89
N GLY A 487 -3.34 -3.81 -26.00
CA GLY A 487 -4.02 -2.53 -26.28
C GLY A 487 -3.06 -1.35 -26.55
N GLY A 488 -1.85 -1.41 -26.01
CA GLY A 488 -0.78 -0.44 -26.33
C GLY A 488 -0.22 -0.57 -27.75
N ARG A 489 -0.11 -1.79 -28.26
CA ARG A 489 0.35 -2.04 -29.64
C ARG A 489 -0.64 -1.50 -30.68
N ALA A 490 -1.94 -1.68 -30.44
CA ALA A 490 -2.97 -1.18 -31.36
C ALA A 490 -2.97 0.36 -31.48
N ARG A 491 -2.68 1.08 -30.39
CA ARG A 491 -2.55 2.55 -30.42
C ARG A 491 -1.25 3.05 -31.06
N GLN A 492 -0.15 2.29 -30.96
CA GLN A 492 1.13 2.65 -31.60
C GLN A 492 1.14 2.39 -33.11
N VAL A 493 0.26 1.51 -33.63
CA VAL A 493 0.12 1.23 -35.06
C VAL A 493 -0.86 2.21 -35.72
N ALA A 494 -1.74 2.85 -34.92
CA ALA A 494 -2.76 3.81 -35.39
C ALA A 494 -2.31 5.28 -35.26
N SER A 495 -1.11 5.54 -34.72
CA SER A 495 -0.44 6.85 -34.63
C SER A 495 0.79 6.88 -35.53
#